data_0a287fc239f9f0cede14e3e70de2f861
#
_entry.id   0a287fc239f9f0cede14e3e70de2f861
#
_cell.length_a   1.000
_cell.length_b   1.000
_cell.length_c   1.000
_cell.angle_alpha   90.00
_cell.angle_beta   90.00
_cell.angle_gamma   90.00
#
_symmetry.space_group_name_H-M   'P 1'
#
loop_
_entity.id
_entity.type
_entity.pdbx_description
1 polymer ?
#
loop_
_entity_poly.entity_id
_entity_poly.type
_entity_poly.pdbx_seq_one_letter_code
_entity_poly.pdbx_strand_id
1 'polypeptide(L)'
;APAYGAIPESHDKNAAMAVKGVVAVIPLEYRIAVCAETTYAAMQGRDALNIKWSKGSLPDMDDAYLDRVYSEHLEKQGAIAKNEGDVKTALAKAATTLEQSYKINYISHAQVEPINCTAFVEKEQCRIWAPTQGATTFQMVAAKLTGLPVEKVEVNILPAGGGFGLRGAPSHVTDAVLLSKVVQRPVKVMYT
;
A
#
# COMPACT_ATOMS: atom_id res chain seq x y z
N ALA A 1 -3.39 -6.31 -7.77
CA ALA A 1 -4.76 -6.78 -7.98
C ALA A 1 -5.54 -5.73 -8.78
N PRO A 2 -6.42 -6.12 -9.71
CA PRO A 2 -7.18 -5.20 -10.55
C PRO A 2 -8.36 -4.55 -9.82
N ALA A 3 -8.82 -5.13 -8.72
CA ALA A 3 -9.93 -4.62 -7.92
C ALA A 3 -9.61 -4.72 -6.42
N TYR A 4 -10.27 -3.87 -5.62
CA TYR A 4 -10.11 -3.88 -4.17
C TYR A 4 -10.54 -5.23 -3.57
N GLY A 5 -9.68 -5.82 -2.76
CA GLY A 5 -9.91 -7.12 -2.13
C GLY A 5 -9.86 -8.32 -3.08
N ALA A 6 -9.45 -8.13 -4.35
CA ALA A 6 -9.22 -9.25 -5.24
C ALA A 6 -7.99 -10.04 -4.81
N ILE A 7 -8.12 -11.37 -4.83
CA ILE A 7 -7.06 -12.32 -4.53
C ILE A 7 -6.68 -13.14 -5.77
N PRO A 8 -5.42 -13.59 -5.91
CA PRO A 8 -5.04 -14.46 -7.01
C PRO A 8 -5.62 -15.86 -6.82
N GLU A 9 -6.48 -16.30 -7.76
CA GLU A 9 -7.10 -17.64 -7.75
C GLU A 9 -6.19 -18.66 -8.42
N SER A 10 -5.48 -18.28 -9.47
CA SER A 10 -4.47 -19.11 -10.13
C SER A 10 -3.42 -18.27 -10.83
N HIS A 11 -2.26 -18.86 -11.08
CA HIS A 11 -1.16 -18.22 -11.80
C HIS A 11 -0.25 -19.29 -12.44
N ASP A 12 0.44 -18.90 -13.50
CA ASP A 12 1.43 -19.77 -14.16
C ASP A 12 2.84 -19.52 -13.62
N LYS A 13 3.15 -20.21 -12.53
CA LYS A 13 4.49 -20.18 -11.94
C LYS A 13 5.57 -20.67 -12.92
N ASN A 14 5.27 -21.69 -13.73
CA ASN A 14 6.27 -22.28 -14.63
C ASN A 14 6.65 -21.32 -15.75
N ALA A 15 5.67 -20.65 -16.36
CA ALA A 15 5.92 -19.63 -17.36
C ALA A 15 6.76 -18.47 -16.80
N ALA A 16 6.47 -17.99 -15.59
CA ALA A 16 7.26 -16.95 -14.95
C ALA A 16 8.68 -17.41 -14.63
N MET A 17 8.88 -18.63 -14.13
CA MET A 17 10.20 -19.20 -13.84
C MET A 17 11.03 -19.50 -15.09
N ALA A 18 10.42 -19.67 -16.26
CA ALA A 18 11.11 -19.85 -17.52
C ALA A 18 11.76 -18.55 -18.07
N VAL A 19 11.38 -17.39 -17.55
CA VAL A 19 11.96 -16.09 -17.92
C VAL A 19 13.39 -16.03 -17.38
N LYS A 20 14.35 -15.78 -18.27
CA LYS A 20 15.77 -15.68 -17.91
C LYS A 20 16.00 -14.60 -16.84
N GLY A 21 16.66 -14.98 -15.76
CA GLY A 21 16.96 -14.09 -14.63
C GLY A 21 15.90 -14.08 -13.53
N VAL A 22 14.75 -14.73 -13.70
CA VAL A 22 13.81 -14.96 -12.60
C VAL A 22 14.38 -16.03 -11.67
N VAL A 23 14.40 -15.72 -10.37
CA VAL A 23 14.97 -16.60 -9.35
C VAL A 23 13.93 -17.20 -8.41
N ALA A 24 12.77 -16.54 -8.25
CA ALA A 24 11.68 -17.05 -7.42
C ALA A 24 10.32 -16.44 -7.80
N VAL A 25 9.27 -17.23 -7.62
CA VAL A 25 7.86 -16.78 -7.63
C VAL A 25 7.27 -17.13 -6.27
N ILE A 26 6.86 -16.12 -5.52
CA ILE A 26 6.46 -16.22 -4.12
C ILE A 26 5.03 -15.71 -3.97
N PRO A 27 4.06 -16.60 -3.70
CA PRO A 27 2.71 -16.18 -3.34
C PRO A 27 2.72 -15.46 -1.98
N LEU A 28 2.05 -14.32 -1.94
CA LEU A 28 1.72 -13.56 -0.74
C LEU A 28 0.19 -13.57 -0.60
N GLU A 29 -0.34 -13.18 0.55
CA GLU A 29 -1.78 -13.31 0.84
C GLU A 29 -2.70 -12.74 -0.25
N TYR A 30 -2.40 -11.52 -0.75
CA TYR A 30 -3.24 -10.81 -1.75
C TYR A 30 -2.51 -10.53 -3.07
N ARG A 31 -1.33 -11.09 -3.28
CA ARG A 31 -0.46 -10.80 -4.43
C ARG A 31 0.56 -11.90 -4.66
N ILE A 32 1.21 -11.82 -5.80
CA ILE A 32 2.30 -12.74 -6.14
C ILE A 32 3.53 -11.91 -6.46
N ALA A 33 4.64 -12.22 -5.81
CA ALA A 33 5.92 -11.58 -6.08
C ALA A 33 6.76 -12.42 -7.05
N VAL A 34 7.39 -11.75 -7.99
CA VAL A 34 8.44 -12.33 -8.85
C VAL A 34 9.76 -11.70 -8.49
N CYS A 35 10.69 -12.49 -7.98
CA CYS A 35 12.05 -12.07 -7.71
C CYS A 35 12.95 -12.42 -8.88
N ALA A 36 13.77 -11.47 -9.32
CA ALA A 36 14.69 -11.65 -10.44
C ALA A 36 15.99 -10.87 -10.22
N GLU A 37 17.02 -11.17 -11.02
CA GLU A 37 18.32 -10.49 -10.95
C GLU A 37 18.26 -9.04 -11.45
N THR A 38 17.29 -8.71 -12.31
CA THR A 38 17.08 -7.36 -12.82
C THR A 38 15.61 -6.97 -12.77
N THR A 39 15.33 -5.66 -12.70
CA THR A 39 13.96 -5.13 -12.77
C THR A 39 13.25 -5.58 -14.06
N TYR A 40 13.95 -5.57 -15.19
CA TYR A 40 13.37 -6.00 -16.47
C TYR A 40 12.92 -7.47 -16.42
N ALA A 41 13.78 -8.38 -15.94
CA ALA A 41 13.43 -9.79 -15.79
C ALA A 41 12.25 -10.01 -14.81
N ALA A 42 12.21 -9.23 -13.71
CA ALA A 42 11.07 -9.27 -12.78
C ALA A 42 9.76 -8.85 -13.46
N MET A 43 9.77 -7.80 -14.28
CA MET A 43 8.61 -7.35 -15.05
C MET A 43 8.16 -8.41 -16.07
N GLN A 44 9.08 -8.97 -16.85
CA GLN A 44 8.77 -10.03 -17.81
C GLN A 44 8.21 -11.29 -17.11
N GLY A 45 8.78 -11.67 -15.96
CA GLY A 45 8.28 -12.79 -15.15
C GLY A 45 6.90 -12.50 -14.57
N ARG A 46 6.63 -11.27 -14.10
CA ARG A 46 5.30 -10.83 -13.65
C ARG A 46 4.27 -10.98 -14.78
N ASP A 47 4.59 -10.51 -15.97
CA ASP A 47 3.68 -10.54 -17.10
C ASP A 47 3.39 -11.99 -17.57
N ALA A 48 4.37 -12.88 -17.43
CA ALA A 48 4.23 -14.31 -17.72
C ALA A 48 3.39 -15.09 -16.68
N LEU A 49 3.07 -14.50 -15.52
CA LEU A 49 2.26 -15.19 -14.50
C LEU A 49 0.83 -15.48 -14.93
N ASN A 50 0.26 -14.74 -15.87
CA ASN A 50 -1.13 -14.91 -16.36
C ASN A 50 -2.12 -15.09 -15.20
N ILE A 51 -2.09 -14.21 -14.21
CA ILE A 51 -2.87 -14.34 -12.98
C ILE A 51 -4.37 -14.23 -13.28
N LYS A 52 -5.16 -15.20 -12.79
CA LYS A 52 -6.61 -15.08 -12.68
C LYS A 52 -6.94 -14.52 -11.30
N TRP A 53 -7.70 -13.43 -11.29
CA TRP A 53 -8.07 -12.74 -10.08
C TRP A 53 -9.54 -12.99 -9.74
N SER A 54 -9.87 -13.05 -8.46
CA SER A 54 -11.25 -12.99 -8.00
C SER A 54 -11.87 -11.61 -8.32
N LYS A 55 -13.20 -11.51 -8.23
CA LYS A 55 -13.92 -10.25 -8.44
C LYS A 55 -13.61 -9.16 -7.41
N GLY A 56 -12.97 -9.52 -6.30
CA GLY A 56 -12.75 -8.61 -5.18
C GLY A 56 -13.95 -8.53 -4.22
N SER A 57 -13.79 -7.75 -3.15
CA SER A 57 -14.81 -7.60 -2.11
C SER A 57 -15.85 -6.52 -2.42
N LEU A 58 -15.55 -5.60 -3.33
CA LEU A 58 -16.42 -4.49 -3.73
C LEU A 58 -16.42 -4.36 -5.26
N PRO A 59 -16.98 -5.35 -6.00
CA PRO A 59 -16.91 -5.39 -7.46
C PRO A 59 -17.68 -4.26 -8.16
N ASP A 60 -18.70 -3.71 -7.50
CA ASP A 60 -19.59 -2.68 -8.05
C ASP A 60 -19.29 -1.28 -7.50
N MET A 61 -18.14 -1.11 -6.83
CA MET A 61 -17.73 0.19 -6.28
C MET A 61 -17.12 1.05 -7.39
N ASP A 62 -17.93 1.93 -7.95
CA ASP A 62 -17.55 2.99 -8.89
C ASP A 62 -17.81 4.38 -8.30
N ASP A 63 -17.51 5.44 -9.06
CA ASP A 63 -17.73 6.81 -8.62
C ASP A 63 -19.21 7.10 -8.34
N ALA A 64 -20.14 6.52 -9.12
CA ALA A 64 -21.57 6.70 -8.92
C ALA A 64 -22.04 6.02 -7.61
N TYR A 65 -21.51 4.84 -7.31
CA TYR A 65 -21.75 4.17 -6.03
C TYR A 65 -21.28 5.04 -4.85
N LEU A 66 -20.06 5.54 -4.92
CA LEU A 66 -19.48 6.38 -3.86
C LEU A 66 -20.25 7.68 -3.67
N ASP A 67 -20.61 8.36 -4.76
CA ASP A 67 -21.42 9.57 -4.73
C ASP A 67 -22.77 9.35 -4.02
N ARG A 68 -23.46 8.27 -4.36
CA ARG A 68 -24.72 7.91 -3.71
C ARG A 68 -24.54 7.66 -2.21
N VAL A 69 -23.56 6.80 -1.86
CA VAL A 69 -23.31 6.42 -0.47
C VAL A 69 -22.95 7.64 0.37
N TYR A 70 -22.09 8.52 -0.12
CA TYR A 70 -21.70 9.73 0.62
C TYR A 70 -22.84 10.72 0.75
N SER A 71 -23.60 10.95 -0.33
CA SER A 71 -24.78 11.83 -0.27
C SER A 71 -25.82 11.33 0.76
N GLU A 72 -26.10 10.03 0.76
CA GLU A 72 -27.01 9.44 1.75
C GLU A 72 -26.47 9.53 3.19
N HIS A 73 -25.15 9.52 3.40
CA HIS A 73 -24.55 9.60 4.74
C HIS A 73 -24.39 11.04 5.24
N LEU A 74 -24.31 12.04 4.37
CA LEU A 74 -24.30 13.46 4.78
C LEU A 74 -25.57 13.84 5.56
N GLU A 75 -26.70 13.21 5.26
CA GLU A 75 -27.98 13.44 5.96
C GLU A 75 -28.09 12.68 7.31
N LYS A 76 -27.12 11.85 7.66
CA LYS A 76 -27.14 11.01 8.86
C LYS A 76 -26.18 11.55 9.92
N GLN A 77 -26.56 11.41 11.18
CA GLN A 77 -25.65 11.72 12.27
C GLN A 77 -24.46 10.74 12.25
N GLY A 78 -23.26 11.29 12.13
CA GLY A 78 -22.02 10.52 12.24
C GLY A 78 -21.60 10.25 13.68
N ALA A 79 -20.47 9.53 13.85
CA ALA A 79 -19.85 9.35 15.15
C ALA A 79 -19.36 10.70 15.70
N ILE A 80 -19.60 10.94 16.99
CA ILE A 80 -19.18 12.18 17.65
C ILE A 80 -17.68 12.07 17.95
N ALA A 81 -16.85 12.78 17.20
CA ALA A 81 -15.41 12.87 17.45
C ALA A 81 -15.07 13.90 18.54
N LYS A 82 -15.79 15.02 18.56
CA LYS A 82 -15.64 16.10 19.55
C LYS A 82 -16.98 16.79 19.72
N ASN A 83 -17.37 17.09 20.97
CA ASN A 83 -18.59 17.83 21.29
C ASN A 83 -18.27 18.92 22.32
N GLU A 84 -18.08 20.13 21.85
CA GLU A 84 -17.84 21.32 22.68
C GLU A 84 -18.83 22.42 22.32
N GLY A 85 -19.48 23.01 23.32
CA GLY A 85 -20.50 24.04 23.13
C GLY A 85 -21.85 23.47 22.66
N ASP A 86 -22.73 24.36 22.16
CA ASP A 86 -24.06 24.02 21.63
C ASP A 86 -24.24 24.65 20.24
N VAL A 87 -23.89 23.87 19.21
CA VAL A 87 -23.94 24.26 17.79
C VAL A 87 -25.39 24.58 17.37
N LYS A 88 -26.37 23.80 17.82
CA LYS A 88 -27.78 24.00 17.45
C LYS A 88 -28.29 25.35 17.92
N THR A 89 -28.05 25.67 19.19
CA THR A 89 -28.42 26.97 19.75
C THR A 89 -27.66 28.13 19.10
N ALA A 90 -26.39 27.94 18.80
CA ALA A 90 -25.60 28.96 18.12
C ALA A 90 -26.12 29.27 16.71
N LEU A 91 -26.42 28.25 15.91
CA LEU A 91 -27.01 28.41 14.57
C LEU A 91 -28.39 29.08 14.62
N ALA A 92 -29.24 28.69 15.58
CA ALA A 92 -30.57 29.28 15.73
C ALA A 92 -30.55 30.77 16.12
N LYS A 93 -29.45 31.24 16.74
CA LYS A 93 -29.26 32.64 17.14
C LYS A 93 -28.40 33.44 16.15
N ALA A 94 -27.86 32.82 15.14
CA ALA A 94 -27.00 33.47 14.15
C ALA A 94 -27.81 34.48 13.30
N ALA A 95 -27.28 35.69 13.13
CA ALA A 95 -27.90 36.67 12.26
C ALA A 95 -27.89 36.28 10.77
N THR A 96 -26.91 35.48 10.38
CA THR A 96 -26.80 34.93 9.01
C THR A 96 -26.16 33.53 9.11
N THR A 97 -26.66 32.57 8.33
CA THR A 97 -26.07 31.24 8.16
C THR A 97 -25.72 31.05 6.69
N LEU A 98 -24.58 30.42 6.41
CA LEU A 98 -24.15 29.99 5.09
C LEU A 98 -24.01 28.48 5.07
N GLU A 99 -24.66 27.84 4.11
CA GLU A 99 -24.54 26.42 3.84
C GLU A 99 -23.97 26.20 2.45
N GLN A 100 -22.91 25.39 2.33
CA GLN A 100 -22.23 25.13 1.07
C GLN A 100 -21.73 23.69 1.03
N SER A 101 -21.97 23.02 -0.07
CA SER A 101 -21.44 21.68 -0.35
C SER A 101 -20.23 21.73 -1.26
N TYR A 102 -19.19 20.98 -0.93
CA TYR A 102 -17.99 20.81 -1.73
C TYR A 102 -17.80 19.34 -2.08
N LYS A 103 -17.54 19.05 -3.37
CA LYS A 103 -17.26 17.71 -3.86
C LYS A 103 -15.87 17.64 -4.48
N ILE A 104 -15.07 16.64 -4.05
CA ILE A 104 -13.75 16.36 -4.59
C ILE A 104 -13.74 14.89 -4.97
N ASN A 105 -13.34 14.59 -6.20
CA ASN A 105 -13.20 13.21 -6.66
C ASN A 105 -11.95 12.56 -6.05
N TYR A 106 -11.96 11.22 -5.96
CA TYR A 106 -10.75 10.48 -5.65
C TYR A 106 -9.74 10.62 -6.78
N ILE A 107 -8.50 10.94 -6.41
CA ILE A 107 -7.39 11.08 -7.35
C ILE A 107 -6.23 10.21 -6.91
N SER A 108 -5.48 9.68 -7.87
CA SER A 108 -4.23 8.95 -7.58
C SER A 108 -3.18 9.91 -7.03
N HIS A 109 -2.33 9.41 -6.13
CA HIS A 109 -1.19 10.17 -5.61
C HIS A 109 -0.18 10.55 -6.70
N ALA A 110 -0.10 9.78 -7.78
CA ALA A 110 0.67 10.06 -9.01
C ALA A 110 2.09 10.60 -8.77
N GLN A 111 2.82 10.04 -7.82
CA GLN A 111 4.21 10.39 -7.56
C GLN A 111 5.11 10.02 -8.75
N VAL A 112 6.03 10.91 -9.11
CA VAL A 112 6.93 10.73 -10.27
C VAL A 112 7.89 9.55 -10.05
N GLU A 113 8.43 9.41 -8.84
CA GLU A 113 9.22 8.24 -8.47
C GLU A 113 8.29 7.09 -8.06
N PRO A 114 8.35 5.91 -8.73
CA PRO A 114 7.59 4.74 -8.29
C PRO A 114 7.88 4.37 -6.84
N ILE A 115 6.84 3.92 -6.11
CA ILE A 115 7.00 3.43 -4.73
C ILE A 115 8.01 2.30 -4.73
N ASN A 116 9.03 2.43 -3.89
CA ASN A 116 10.08 1.43 -3.81
C ASN A 116 10.63 1.30 -2.38
N CYS A 117 11.22 0.15 -2.11
CA CYS A 117 11.92 -0.15 -0.87
C CYS A 117 12.94 -1.25 -1.12
N THR A 118 14.13 -1.08 -0.60
CA THR A 118 15.10 -2.16 -0.50
C THR A 118 15.17 -2.63 0.95
N ALA A 119 15.09 -3.94 1.19
CA ALA A 119 15.30 -4.53 2.51
C ALA A 119 16.34 -5.65 2.43
N PHE A 120 17.10 -5.79 3.50
CA PHE A 120 17.97 -6.93 3.74
C PHE A 120 17.78 -7.44 5.15
N VAL A 121 17.22 -8.64 5.24
CA VAL A 121 16.97 -9.33 6.50
C VAL A 121 18.07 -10.36 6.73
N GLU A 122 18.83 -10.17 7.79
CA GLU A 122 19.86 -11.06 8.28
C GLU A 122 19.41 -11.69 9.62
N LYS A 123 20.21 -12.62 10.16
CA LYS A 123 19.84 -13.32 11.40
C LYS A 123 19.65 -12.40 12.59
N GLU A 124 20.46 -11.35 12.70
CA GLU A 124 20.53 -10.48 13.89
C GLU A 124 20.18 -9.01 13.61
N GLN A 125 19.92 -8.66 12.35
CA GLN A 125 19.59 -7.31 11.95
C GLN A 125 18.73 -7.26 10.70
N CYS A 126 17.99 -6.15 10.55
CA CYS A 126 17.26 -5.83 9.33
C CYS A 126 17.62 -4.41 8.89
N ARG A 127 18.04 -4.24 7.65
CA ARG A 127 18.34 -2.94 7.07
C ARG A 127 17.36 -2.62 5.96
N ILE A 128 16.85 -1.40 5.98
CA ILE A 128 15.85 -0.89 5.04
C ILE A 128 16.38 0.40 4.42
N TRP A 129 16.21 0.55 3.12
CA TRP A 129 16.46 1.78 2.38
C TRP A 129 15.19 2.13 1.61
N ALA A 130 14.56 3.25 1.98
CA ALA A 130 13.31 3.66 1.36
C ALA A 130 13.11 5.18 1.41
N PRO A 131 12.55 5.77 0.34
CA PRO A 131 11.93 7.08 0.44
C PRO A 131 10.65 6.94 1.27
N THR A 132 10.60 7.54 2.45
CA THR A 132 9.50 7.35 3.41
C THR A 132 9.03 8.64 4.05
N GLN A 133 7.75 8.70 4.41
CA GLN A 133 7.11 9.72 5.24
C GLN A 133 6.85 9.22 6.67
N GLY A 134 7.24 7.98 7.00
CA GLY A 134 6.97 7.36 8.29
C GLY A 134 8.03 6.31 8.67
N ALA A 135 9.29 6.73 8.86
CA ALA A 135 10.41 5.82 9.14
C ALA A 135 10.19 4.96 10.39
N THR A 136 9.65 5.53 11.47
CA THR A 136 9.31 4.79 12.69
C THR A 136 8.29 3.69 12.45
N THR A 137 7.26 3.96 11.63
CA THR A 137 6.27 2.94 11.24
C THR A 137 6.95 1.79 10.48
N PHE A 138 7.87 2.09 9.58
CA PHE A 138 8.61 1.08 8.82
C PHE A 138 9.47 0.22 9.74
N GLN A 139 10.16 0.86 10.69
CA GLN A 139 10.97 0.17 11.69
C GLN A 139 10.12 -0.80 12.53
N MET A 140 8.99 -0.33 13.06
CA MET A 140 8.08 -1.14 13.87
C MET A 140 7.49 -2.33 13.09
N VAL A 141 7.06 -2.09 11.84
CA VAL A 141 6.51 -3.16 10.98
C VAL A 141 7.60 -4.20 10.67
N ALA A 142 8.80 -3.78 10.31
CA ALA A 142 9.88 -4.70 10.03
C ALA A 142 10.31 -5.51 11.27
N ALA A 143 10.38 -4.90 12.44
CA ALA A 143 10.63 -5.59 13.71
C ALA A 143 9.60 -6.69 13.96
N LYS A 144 8.31 -6.37 13.78
CA LYS A 144 7.22 -7.36 13.92
C LYS A 144 7.33 -8.50 12.92
N LEU A 145 7.68 -8.24 11.66
CA LEU A 145 7.76 -9.26 10.59
C LEU A 145 8.98 -10.16 10.74
N THR A 146 10.09 -9.62 11.24
CA THR A 146 11.33 -10.36 11.40
C THR A 146 11.42 -11.07 12.74
N GLY A 147 10.73 -10.56 13.78
CA GLY A 147 10.86 -10.98 15.16
C GLY A 147 12.09 -10.38 15.86
N LEU A 148 12.78 -9.46 15.19
CA LEU A 148 13.95 -8.77 15.77
C LEU A 148 13.50 -7.66 16.73
N PRO A 149 14.31 -7.34 17.76
CA PRO A 149 14.15 -6.11 18.54
C PRO A 149 14.18 -4.87 17.64
N VAL A 150 13.41 -3.83 17.98
CA VAL A 150 13.28 -2.60 17.15
C VAL A 150 14.63 -1.95 16.89
N GLU A 151 15.53 -1.94 17.86
CA GLU A 151 16.89 -1.39 17.77
C GLU A 151 17.82 -2.18 16.85
N LYS A 152 17.41 -3.37 16.41
CA LYS A 152 18.10 -4.17 15.38
C LYS A 152 17.55 -3.95 13.96
N VAL A 153 16.59 -3.04 13.83
CA VAL A 153 16.05 -2.62 12.55
C VAL A 153 16.51 -1.21 12.22
N GLU A 154 17.30 -1.09 11.19
CA GLU A 154 17.83 0.18 10.68
C GLU A 154 17.02 0.64 9.48
N VAL A 155 16.55 1.90 9.50
CA VAL A 155 15.83 2.53 8.37
C VAL A 155 16.64 3.69 7.83
N ASN A 156 17.21 3.51 6.66
CA ASN A 156 17.94 4.52 5.91
C ASN A 156 16.93 5.29 5.02
N ILE A 157 16.67 6.54 5.40
CA ILE A 157 15.73 7.40 4.66
C ILE A 157 16.41 7.94 3.41
N LEU A 158 15.81 7.67 2.25
CA LEU A 158 16.26 8.17 0.95
C LEU A 158 15.46 9.40 0.53
N PRO A 159 16.01 10.27 -0.33
CA PRO A 159 15.25 11.32 -0.98
C PRO A 159 14.00 10.75 -1.69
N ALA A 160 12.87 11.48 -1.61
CA ALA A 160 11.60 11.04 -2.15
C ALA A 160 11.19 11.88 -3.37
N GLY A 161 10.89 11.22 -4.49
CA GLY A 161 10.34 11.83 -5.70
C GLY A 161 8.82 11.98 -5.65
N GLY A 162 8.32 12.65 -4.60
CA GLY A 162 6.91 12.81 -4.30
C GLY A 162 6.35 11.69 -3.41
N GLY A 163 5.40 12.01 -2.53
CA GLY A 163 4.80 11.04 -1.61
C GLY A 163 3.31 11.22 -1.44
N PHE A 164 2.86 12.46 -1.22
CA PHE A 164 1.45 12.86 -1.08
C PHE A 164 0.66 12.01 -0.07
N GLY A 165 1.36 11.46 0.95
CA GLY A 165 0.80 10.55 1.96
C GLY A 165 1.06 9.06 1.71
N LEU A 166 1.19 8.61 0.46
CA LEU A 166 1.29 7.19 0.14
C LEU A 166 2.57 6.52 0.68
N ARG A 167 3.68 7.28 0.79
CA ARG A 167 4.94 6.75 1.36
C ARG A 167 4.93 6.62 2.89
N GLY A 168 3.83 6.99 3.56
CA GLY A 168 3.58 6.67 4.96
C GLY A 168 3.04 5.25 5.17
N ALA A 169 2.38 4.67 4.15
CA ALA A 169 1.84 3.32 4.20
C ALA A 169 2.96 2.27 4.09
N PRO A 170 2.99 1.24 4.96
CA PRO A 170 4.10 0.30 5.05
C PRO A 170 4.03 -0.89 4.06
N SER A 171 3.11 -0.90 3.09
CA SER A 171 2.89 -2.06 2.21
C SER A 171 4.14 -2.51 1.45
N HIS A 172 4.87 -1.56 0.86
CA HIS A 172 6.09 -1.85 0.10
C HIS A 172 7.26 -2.30 0.99
N VAL A 173 7.35 -1.81 2.22
CA VAL A 173 8.31 -2.28 3.23
C VAL A 173 7.96 -3.70 3.68
N THR A 174 6.68 -3.96 3.95
CA THR A 174 6.19 -5.30 4.28
C THR A 174 6.64 -6.31 3.21
N ASP A 175 6.41 -5.99 1.93
CA ASP A 175 6.80 -6.87 0.84
C ASP A 175 8.32 -7.07 0.77
N ALA A 176 9.10 -5.98 0.81
CA ALA A 176 10.55 -6.07 0.72
C ALA A 176 11.16 -6.91 1.85
N VAL A 177 10.67 -6.72 3.09
CA VAL A 177 11.13 -7.47 4.27
C VAL A 177 10.75 -8.95 4.17
N LEU A 178 9.49 -9.27 3.83
CA LEU A 178 9.04 -10.66 3.68
C LEU A 178 9.81 -11.38 2.57
N LEU A 179 9.99 -10.75 1.42
CA LEU A 179 10.71 -11.33 0.30
C LEU A 179 12.18 -11.52 0.62
N SER A 180 12.85 -10.52 1.24
CA SER A 180 14.24 -10.66 1.66
C SER A 180 14.43 -11.81 2.66
N LYS A 181 13.49 -11.99 3.60
CA LYS A 181 13.49 -13.10 4.54
C LYS A 181 13.36 -14.46 3.85
N VAL A 182 12.57 -14.56 2.79
CA VAL A 182 12.39 -15.82 2.04
C VAL A 182 13.59 -16.14 1.16
N VAL A 183 14.09 -15.16 0.40
CA VAL A 183 15.20 -15.40 -0.55
C VAL A 183 16.58 -15.29 0.10
N GLN A 184 16.67 -14.85 1.36
CA GLN A 184 17.91 -14.68 2.12
C GLN A 184 18.94 -13.78 1.41
N ARG A 185 18.46 -12.73 0.75
CA ARG A 185 19.26 -11.74 -0.02
C ARG A 185 18.63 -10.36 0.11
N PRO A 186 19.38 -9.29 -0.19
CA PRO A 186 18.80 -7.96 -0.39
C PRO A 186 17.74 -8.02 -1.49
N VAL A 187 16.57 -7.43 -1.23
CA VAL A 187 15.47 -7.36 -2.21
C VAL A 187 15.03 -5.92 -2.35
N LYS A 188 15.01 -5.43 -3.58
CA LYS A 188 14.35 -4.17 -3.94
C LYS A 188 12.98 -4.47 -4.52
N VAL A 189 11.94 -4.01 -3.83
CA VAL A 189 10.57 -3.98 -4.36
C VAL A 189 10.32 -2.63 -5.02
N MET A 190 9.70 -2.65 -6.20
CA MET A 190 9.24 -1.46 -6.90
C MET A 190 7.82 -1.71 -7.42
N TYR A 191 6.90 -0.80 -7.14
CA TYR A 191 5.53 -0.85 -7.65
C TYR A 191 5.46 -0.12 -9.00
N THR A 192 4.99 -0.84 -10.03
CA THR A 192 4.86 -0.33 -11.41
C THR A 192 3.43 -0.49 -11.90
#